data_1d87149945a867fc99004491305f2f45
#
_entry.id   1d87149945a867fc99004491305f2f45
#
_cell.length_a   1.000
_cell.length_b   1.000
_cell.length_c   1.000
_cell.angle_alpha   90.00
_cell.angle_beta   90.00
_cell.angle_gamma   90.00
#
_symmetry.space_group_name_H-M   'P 1'
#
loop_
_entity.id
_entity.type
_entity.pdbx_description
1 polymer ?
#
loop_
_entity_poly.entity_id
_entity_poly.type
_entity_poly.pdbx_seq_one_letter_code
_entity_poly.pdbx_strand_id
1 'polypeptide(L)' 'MQKQAVVFNGQEVGIAVPVENRLKFIAVRFNVIDLDNRLFDTVIEIRRAITEHLASSGRAISSH' A
#
# COMPACT_ATOMS: atom_id res chain seq x y z
N MET A 1 -18.66 3.51 5.95
CA MET A 1 -17.60 3.03 5.07
C MET A 1 -17.06 1.70 5.58
N GLN A 2 -16.60 0.89 4.67
CA GLN A 2 -16.13 -0.43 5.02
C GLN A 2 -14.68 -0.59 4.59
N LYS A 3 -13.97 -1.45 5.31
CA LYS A 3 -12.62 -1.79 4.89
C LYS A 3 -12.67 -2.57 3.58
N GLN A 4 -11.64 -2.43 2.77
CA GLN A 4 -11.61 -3.11 1.48
C GLN A 4 -10.20 -3.59 1.18
N ALA A 5 -10.11 -4.71 0.48
CA ALA A 5 -8.83 -5.28 0.11
C ALA A 5 -8.15 -4.43 -0.94
N VAL A 6 -6.84 -4.29 -0.81
CA VAL A 6 -6.02 -3.62 -1.81
C VAL A 6 -5.26 -4.69 -2.57
N VAL A 7 -5.55 -4.79 -3.86
CA VAL A 7 -4.99 -5.83 -4.72
C VAL A 7 -4.01 -5.18 -5.69
N PHE A 8 -2.83 -5.76 -5.81
CA PHE A 8 -1.80 -5.27 -6.72
C PHE A 8 -1.17 -6.45 -7.43
N ASN A 9 -1.17 -6.41 -8.77
CA ASN A 9 -0.64 -7.51 -9.59
C ASN A 9 -1.31 -8.84 -9.26
N GLY A 10 -2.61 -8.79 -9.02
CA GLY A 10 -3.39 -9.99 -8.76
C GLY A 10 -3.25 -10.56 -7.37
N GLN A 11 -2.55 -9.86 -6.47
CA GLN A 11 -2.36 -10.32 -5.09
C GLN A 11 -2.87 -9.29 -4.12
N GLU A 12 -3.50 -9.76 -3.06
CA GLU A 12 -3.92 -8.87 -1.98
C GLU A 12 -2.69 -8.50 -1.17
N VAL A 13 -2.35 -7.21 -1.19
CA VAL A 13 -1.15 -6.72 -0.51
C VAL A 13 -1.49 -6.04 0.80
N GLY A 14 -2.74 -5.66 1.00
CA GLY A 14 -3.12 -5.01 2.24
C GLY A 14 -4.60 -4.72 2.27
N ILE A 15 -5.01 -3.98 3.28
CA ILE A 15 -6.40 -3.62 3.50
C ILE A 15 -6.45 -2.12 3.75
N ALA A 16 -7.42 -1.46 3.13
CA ALA A 16 -7.70 -0.05 3.40
C ALA A 16 -8.80 0.03 4.43
N VAL A 17 -8.51 0.62 5.57
CA VAL A 17 -9.44 0.71 6.70
C VAL A 17 -9.83 2.16 6.89
N PRO A 18 -11.14 2.48 6.87
CA PRO A 18 -11.57 3.87 7.10
C PRO A 18 -11.23 4.30 8.52
N VAL A 19 -10.58 5.45 8.64
CA VAL A 19 -10.27 6.06 9.92
C VAL A 19 -10.61 7.54 9.78
N GLU A 20 -11.70 7.94 10.40
CA GLU A 20 -12.22 9.29 10.27
C GLU A 20 -12.45 9.61 8.79
N ASN A 21 -11.75 10.59 8.24
CA ASN A 21 -11.94 10.97 6.85
C ASN A 21 -10.85 10.42 5.95
N ARG A 22 -10.08 9.46 6.43
CA ARG A 22 -8.95 8.94 5.69
C ARG A 22 -8.99 7.42 5.66
N LEU A 23 -8.06 6.87 4.91
CA LEU A 23 -7.90 5.41 4.81
C LEU A 23 -6.54 5.04 5.39
N LYS A 24 -6.55 4.10 6.31
CA LYS A 24 -5.31 3.56 6.86
C LYS A 24 -4.97 2.28 6.10
N PHE A 25 -3.75 2.19 5.61
CA PHE A 25 -3.31 0.99 4.91
C PHE A 25 -2.70 0.01 5.90
N ILE A 26 -3.21 -1.21 5.90
CA ILE A 26 -2.69 -2.29 6.74
C ILE A 26 -2.04 -3.30 5.80
N ALA A 27 -0.73 -3.45 5.89
CA ALA A 27 -0.01 -4.35 5.01
C ALA A 27 -0.24 -5.79 5.43
N VAL A 28 -0.51 -6.67 4.44
CA VAL A 28 -0.59 -8.10 4.70
C VAL A 28 0.55 -8.84 3.99
N ARG A 29 1.37 -8.11 3.24
CA ARG A 29 2.54 -8.67 2.58
C ARG A 29 3.78 -7.94 3.03
N PHE A 30 4.86 -8.66 3.21
CA PHE A 30 6.07 -8.07 3.73
C PHE A 30 6.69 -7.05 2.78
N ASN A 31 6.50 -7.23 1.47
CA ASN A 31 7.09 -6.33 0.49
C ASN A 31 6.48 -4.93 0.53
N VAL A 32 5.38 -4.72 1.23
CA VAL A 32 4.78 -3.39 1.39
C VAL A 32 4.69 -3.01 2.86
N ILE A 33 5.49 -3.66 3.71
CA ILE A 33 5.41 -3.42 5.15
C ILE A 33 5.78 -1.98 5.51
N ASP A 34 6.60 -1.33 4.71
CA ASP A 34 6.98 0.05 4.98
C ASP A 34 5.82 1.01 4.83
N LEU A 35 4.74 0.59 4.21
CA LEU A 35 3.55 1.42 4.05
C LEU A 35 2.51 1.12 5.13
N ASP A 36 2.78 0.16 6.00
CA ASP A 36 1.83 -0.24 7.02
C ASP A 36 1.50 0.91 7.96
N ASN A 37 0.23 1.05 8.30
CA ASN A 37 -0.27 2.08 9.22
C ASN A 37 -0.18 3.51 8.66
N ARG A 38 0.09 3.69 7.40
CA ARG A 38 0.06 5.01 6.79
C ARG A 38 -1.36 5.41 6.46
N LEU A 39 -1.60 6.72 6.50
CA LEU A 39 -2.90 7.29 6.17
C LEU A 39 -2.87 7.85 4.76
N PHE A 40 -3.94 7.59 4.03
CA PHE A 40 -4.10 8.08 2.66
C PHE A 40 -5.50 8.66 2.51
N ASP A 41 -5.67 9.52 1.53
CA ASP A 41 -6.99 10.11 1.29
C ASP A 41 -7.87 9.22 0.42
N THR A 42 -7.27 8.47 -0.51
CA THR A 42 -8.03 7.64 -1.44
C THR A 42 -7.30 6.33 -1.70
N VAL A 43 -8.04 5.36 -2.24
CA VAL A 43 -7.44 4.09 -2.65
C VAL A 43 -6.45 4.30 -3.79
N ILE A 44 -6.71 5.29 -4.64
CA ILE A 44 -5.78 5.59 -5.73
C ILE A 44 -4.42 5.98 -5.20
N GLU A 45 -4.39 6.77 -4.13
CA GLU A 45 -3.13 7.16 -3.52
C GLU A 45 -2.41 5.97 -2.91
N ILE A 46 -3.16 5.05 -2.32
CA ILE A 46 -2.56 3.82 -1.78
C ILE A 46 -1.89 3.04 -2.91
N ARG A 47 -2.60 2.84 -4.01
CA ARG A 47 -2.06 2.07 -5.14
C ARG A 47 -0.83 2.75 -5.73
N ARG A 48 -0.86 4.07 -5.81
CA ARG A 48 0.30 4.81 -6.30
C ARG A 48 1.50 4.64 -5.38
N ALA A 49 1.28 4.71 -4.07
CA ALA A 49 2.35 4.53 -3.11
C ALA A 49 2.95 3.13 -3.21
N ILE A 50 2.10 2.12 -3.40
CA ILE A 50 2.58 0.75 -3.56
C ILE A 50 3.43 0.63 -4.81
N THR A 51 2.95 1.19 -5.91
CA THR A 51 3.68 1.14 -7.17
C THR A 51 5.07 1.77 -7.03
N GLU A 52 5.11 2.96 -6.43
CA GLU A 52 6.38 3.65 -6.25
C GLU A 52 7.30 2.92 -5.31
N HIS A 53 6.74 2.35 -4.25
CA HIS A 53 7.55 1.64 -3.27
C HIS A 53 8.21 0.41 -3.88
N LEU A 54 7.43 -0.38 -4.62
CA LEU A 54 7.96 -1.58 -5.21
C LEU A 54 8.96 -1.28 -6.32
N ALA A 55 8.71 -0.24 -7.09
CA ALA A 55 9.66 0.18 -8.13
C ALA A 55 10.96 0.67 -7.51
N SER A 56 10.87 1.45 -6.44
CA SER A 56 12.05 1.95 -5.75
C SER A 56 12.87 0.82 -5.16
N SER A 57 12.20 -0.16 -4.54
CA SER A 57 12.90 -1.28 -3.94
C SER A 57 13.69 -2.05 -4.98
N GLY A 58 13.07 -2.33 -6.13
CA GLY A 58 13.75 -3.03 -7.19
C GLY A 58 14.92 -2.24 -7.73
N ARG A 59 14.74 -0.93 -7.86
CA ARG A 59 15.79 -0.07 -8.37
C ARG A 59 16.95 0.03 -7.38
N ALA A 60 16.65 0.13 -6.10
CA ALA A 60 17.68 0.23 -5.09
C ALA A 60 18.56 -1.01 -5.08
N ILE A 61 17.95 -2.17 -5.26
CA ILE A 61 18.72 -3.41 -5.31
C ILE A 61 19.65 -3.41 -6.51
N SER A 62 19.18 -2.98 -7.65
CA SER A 62 19.97 -3.03 -8.86
C SER A 62 21.05 -1.98 -8.90
N SER A 63 20.94 -0.92 -8.13
CA SER A 63 21.94 0.14 -8.17
C SER A 63 23.12 -0.14 -7.25
N HIS A 64 23.08 -1.20 -6.53
CA HIS A 64 24.16 -1.59 -5.67
C HIS A 64 24.73 -2.95 -6.06
#